data_3238db3a09a62444c9f62f0e21d85f29
#
_entry.id   3238db3a09a62444c9f62f0e21d85f29
#
_cell.length_a   1.000
_cell.length_b   1.000
_cell.length_c   1.000
_cell.angle_alpha   90.00
_cell.angle_beta   90.00
_cell.angle_gamma   90.00
#
_symmetry.space_group_name_H-M   'P 1'
#
loop_
_entity.id
_entity.type
_entity.pdbx_description
1 polymer ?
#
loop_
_entity_poly.entity_id
_entity_poly.type
_entity_poly.pdbx_seq_one_letter_code
_entity_poly.pdbx_strand_id
1 'polypeptide(L)'
;MISLINNQDSKINITTATQRLARAIMLSQGQFSLLLACCNSTNKQQQLLSLLNEFLPLAITELSIPASAETLYTTITSALGSTQPEALMVQGLESVVAINQLIVSTNLMRDELSKRFEFPLVLWVNDEILRKLVWLAPDLKDWAAATIRFD
;
A
#
# COMPACT_ATOMS: atom_id res chain seq x y z
N MET A 1 -10.82 20.36 26.18
CA MET A 1 -9.53 19.82 26.66
C MET A 1 -9.25 18.42 26.15
N ILE A 2 -10.19 17.49 26.31
CA ILE A 2 -10.03 16.11 25.84
C ILE A 2 -9.83 16.05 24.32
N SER A 3 -10.57 16.87 23.56
CA SER A 3 -10.46 16.89 22.10
C SER A 3 -9.09 17.41 21.60
N LEU A 4 -8.48 18.35 22.32
CA LEU A 4 -7.14 18.85 21.99
C LEU A 4 -6.06 17.80 22.25
N ILE A 5 -6.19 17.06 23.34
CA ILE A 5 -5.27 15.97 23.67
C ILE A 5 -5.40 14.87 22.62
N ASN A 6 -6.61 14.51 22.23
CA ASN A 6 -6.87 13.50 21.20
C ASN A 6 -6.29 13.92 19.86
N ASN A 7 -6.38 15.20 19.49
CA ASN A 7 -5.82 15.72 18.25
C ASN A 7 -4.29 15.64 18.24
N GLN A 8 -3.66 15.94 19.36
CA GLN A 8 -2.20 15.83 19.47
C GLN A 8 -1.74 14.38 19.41
N ASP A 9 -2.43 13.49 20.12
CA ASP A 9 -2.13 12.05 20.09
C ASP A 9 -2.30 11.49 18.68
N SER A 10 -3.37 11.91 17.98
CA SER A 10 -3.63 11.50 16.61
C SER A 10 -2.52 11.94 15.67
N LYS A 11 -2.03 13.18 15.79
CA LYS A 11 -0.92 13.70 15.00
C LYS A 11 0.37 12.93 15.25
N ILE A 12 0.68 12.66 16.52
CA ILE A 12 1.87 11.91 16.91
C ILE A 12 1.81 10.50 16.33
N ASN A 13 0.65 9.83 16.42
CA ASN A 13 0.45 8.49 15.89
C ASN A 13 0.61 8.45 14.37
N ILE A 14 0.05 9.44 13.67
CA ILE A 14 0.18 9.56 12.22
C ILE A 14 1.64 9.74 11.82
N THR A 15 2.36 10.62 12.51
CA THR A 15 3.77 10.87 12.24
C THR A 15 4.61 9.62 12.47
N THR A 16 4.39 8.92 13.58
CA THR A 16 5.09 7.68 13.89
C THR A 16 4.81 6.60 12.85
N ALA A 17 3.55 6.43 12.45
CA ALA A 17 3.16 5.46 11.43
C ALA A 17 3.80 5.80 10.08
N THR A 18 3.82 7.08 9.71
CA THR A 18 4.45 7.54 8.48
C THR A 18 5.95 7.27 8.47
N GLN A 19 6.63 7.51 9.60
CA GLN A 19 8.05 7.21 9.74
C GLN A 19 8.32 5.71 9.61
N ARG A 20 7.46 4.87 10.18
CA ARG A 20 7.58 3.42 10.04
C ARG A 20 7.43 2.97 8.60
N LEU A 21 6.48 3.53 7.88
CA LEU A 21 6.29 3.22 6.46
C LEU A 21 7.49 3.69 5.64
N ALA A 22 7.96 4.90 5.87
CA ALA A 22 9.14 5.43 5.19
C ALA A 22 10.36 4.53 5.40
N ARG A 23 10.57 4.10 6.63
CA ARG A 23 11.68 3.20 6.97
C ARG A 23 11.56 1.86 6.25
N ALA A 24 10.35 1.28 6.21
CA ALA A 24 10.11 0.01 5.52
C ALA A 24 10.40 0.14 4.03
N ILE A 25 9.98 1.25 3.41
CA ILE A 25 10.28 1.53 2.00
C ILE A 25 11.79 1.64 1.78
N MET A 26 12.48 2.37 2.64
CA MET A 26 13.94 2.56 2.52
C MET A 26 14.69 1.24 2.64
N LEU A 27 14.28 0.38 3.56
CA LEU A 27 14.93 -0.91 3.79
C LEU A 27 14.70 -1.89 2.63
N SER A 28 13.72 -1.65 1.78
CA SER A 28 13.35 -2.54 0.68
C SER A 28 13.81 -2.01 -0.68
N GLN A 29 14.68 -1.01 -0.71
CA GLN A 29 15.14 -0.43 -1.97
C GLN A 29 15.86 -1.46 -2.84
N GLY A 30 15.48 -1.50 -4.12
CA GLY A 30 16.10 -2.39 -5.10
C GLY A 30 15.62 -3.82 -5.06
N GLN A 31 14.65 -4.15 -4.21
CA GLN A 31 14.10 -5.50 -4.12
C GLN A 31 12.60 -5.43 -3.87
N PHE A 32 11.90 -6.50 -4.23
CA PHE A 32 10.47 -6.56 -3.99
C PHE A 32 10.16 -6.72 -2.50
N SER A 33 9.21 -5.94 -2.02
CA SER A 33 8.63 -6.10 -0.69
C SER A 33 7.18 -5.63 -0.75
N LEU A 34 6.29 -6.35 -0.12
CA LEU A 34 4.88 -5.96 -0.03
C LEU A 34 4.66 -5.26 1.31
N LEU A 35 4.12 -4.06 1.26
CA LEU A 35 3.80 -3.25 2.44
C LEU A 35 2.33 -2.88 2.38
N LEU A 36 1.62 -3.07 3.48
CA LEU A 36 0.21 -2.71 3.59
C LEU A 36 0.06 -1.46 4.44
N ALA A 37 -0.56 -0.43 3.89
CA ALA A 37 -0.85 0.81 4.59
C ALA A 37 -2.37 0.89 4.78
N CYS A 38 -2.83 0.75 6.03
CA CYS A 38 -4.24 0.72 6.35
C CYS A 38 -4.72 2.09 6.78
N CYS A 39 -5.62 2.69 6.01
CA CYS A 39 -6.22 3.98 6.28
C CYS A 39 -7.64 4.02 5.73
N ASN A 40 -8.61 4.35 6.58
CA ASN A 40 -10.02 4.34 6.21
C ASN A 40 -10.49 5.68 5.61
N SER A 41 -9.67 6.72 5.67
CA SER A 41 -10.02 8.06 5.19
C SER A 41 -9.16 8.45 3.99
N THR A 42 -9.80 8.78 2.85
CA THR A 42 -9.10 9.25 1.65
C THR A 42 -8.41 10.60 1.88
N ASN A 43 -9.02 11.47 2.66
CA ASN A 43 -8.40 12.76 3.00
C ASN A 43 -7.11 12.56 3.80
N LYS A 44 -7.13 11.62 4.73
CA LYS A 44 -5.95 11.25 5.50
C LYS A 44 -4.85 10.66 4.62
N GLN A 45 -5.21 9.83 3.64
CA GLN A 45 -4.24 9.26 2.71
C GLN A 45 -3.43 10.34 2.01
N GLN A 46 -4.07 11.41 1.55
CA GLN A 46 -3.38 12.51 0.87
C GLN A 46 -2.44 13.26 1.79
N GLN A 47 -2.87 13.52 3.01
CA GLN A 47 -2.01 14.15 4.02
C GLN A 47 -0.80 13.28 4.35
N LEU A 48 -1.03 11.98 4.48
CA LEU A 48 0.03 11.02 4.77
C LEU A 48 1.02 10.91 3.63
N LEU A 49 0.55 10.96 2.40
CA LEU A 49 1.41 10.92 1.23
C LEU A 49 2.33 12.14 1.17
N SER A 50 1.80 13.33 1.45
CA SER A 50 2.61 14.55 1.53
C SER A 50 3.67 14.45 2.63
N LEU A 51 3.27 13.94 3.80
CA LEU A 51 4.18 13.77 4.92
C LEU A 51 5.25 12.71 4.62
N LEU A 52 4.85 11.63 3.95
CA LEU A 52 5.77 10.57 3.55
C LEU A 52 6.85 11.09 2.60
N ASN A 53 6.48 11.94 1.66
CA ASN A 53 7.43 12.55 0.73
C ASN A 53 8.46 13.42 1.45
N GLU A 54 8.13 13.99 2.60
CA GLU A 54 9.08 14.75 3.41
C GLU A 54 10.12 13.85 4.08
N PHE A 55 9.76 12.62 4.43
CA PHE A 55 10.67 11.68 5.10
C PHE A 55 11.51 10.86 4.13
N LEU A 56 11.11 10.77 2.86
CA LEU A 56 11.79 9.90 1.89
C LEU A 56 12.67 10.72 0.94
N PRO A 57 13.96 10.36 0.81
CA PRO A 57 14.85 11.00 -0.16
C PRO A 57 14.72 10.42 -1.57
N LEU A 58 13.63 9.72 -1.85
CA LEU A 58 13.40 9.06 -3.14
C LEU A 58 12.02 9.41 -3.68
N ALA A 59 11.79 9.15 -4.96
CA ALA A 59 10.52 9.41 -5.63
C ALA A 59 9.59 8.21 -5.48
N ILE A 60 8.35 8.49 -5.08
CA ILE A 60 7.28 7.48 -5.01
C ILE A 60 6.41 7.64 -6.25
N THR A 61 6.25 6.55 -6.99
CA THR A 61 5.32 6.51 -8.11
C THR A 61 3.94 6.09 -7.56
N GLU A 62 2.91 6.84 -7.91
CA GLU A 62 1.55 6.56 -7.48
C GLU A 62 0.77 5.94 -8.63
N LEU A 63 -0.02 4.93 -8.31
CA LEU A 63 -0.90 4.27 -9.27
C LEU A 63 -2.30 4.13 -8.66
N SER A 64 -3.29 4.70 -9.35
CA SER A 64 -4.70 4.50 -9.00
C SER A 64 -5.22 3.34 -9.82
N ILE A 65 -5.77 2.32 -9.15
CA ILE A 65 -6.33 1.16 -9.84
C ILE A 65 -7.70 1.52 -10.41
N PRO A 66 -7.95 1.23 -11.70
CA PRO A 66 -9.27 1.47 -12.27
C PRO A 66 -10.31 0.50 -11.68
N ALA A 67 -11.57 0.96 -11.62
CA ALA A 67 -12.66 0.16 -11.10
C ALA A 67 -12.87 -1.16 -11.86
N SER A 68 -12.44 -1.21 -13.12
CA SER A 68 -12.56 -2.38 -14.00
C SER A 68 -11.38 -3.35 -13.90
N ALA A 69 -10.41 -3.10 -13.03
CA ALA A 69 -9.23 -3.95 -12.91
C ALA A 69 -9.60 -5.38 -12.54
N GLU A 70 -8.98 -6.35 -13.20
CA GLU A 70 -9.20 -7.77 -12.94
C GLU A 70 -8.08 -8.41 -12.15
N THR A 71 -6.82 -8.04 -12.45
CA THR A 71 -5.66 -8.51 -11.71
C THR A 71 -4.75 -7.33 -11.38
N LEU A 72 -4.14 -7.39 -10.21
CA LEU A 72 -3.17 -6.37 -9.79
C LEU A 72 -1.90 -6.44 -10.65
N TYR A 73 -1.40 -7.63 -10.90
CA TYR A 73 -0.19 -7.85 -11.70
C TYR A 73 -0.32 -7.21 -13.10
N THR A 74 -1.39 -7.51 -13.81
CA THR A 74 -1.62 -6.97 -15.16
C THR A 74 -1.75 -5.45 -15.12
N THR A 75 -2.47 -4.92 -14.14
CA THR A 75 -2.66 -3.47 -14.00
C THR A 75 -1.32 -2.77 -13.80
N ILE A 76 -0.49 -3.29 -12.91
CA ILE A 76 0.82 -2.70 -12.64
C ILE A 76 1.75 -2.83 -13.85
N THR A 77 1.84 -4.00 -14.46
CA THR A 77 2.73 -4.20 -15.61
C THR A 77 2.32 -3.35 -16.80
N SER A 78 1.02 -3.18 -17.03
CA SER A 78 0.53 -2.30 -18.11
C SER A 78 0.87 -0.84 -17.85
N ALA A 79 0.82 -0.40 -16.60
CA ALA A 79 1.12 0.99 -16.23
C ALA A 79 2.61 1.29 -16.30
N LEU A 80 3.45 0.36 -15.87
CA LEU A 80 4.90 0.59 -15.75
C LEU A 80 5.68 0.19 -17.01
N GLY A 81 5.18 -0.76 -17.78
CA GLY A 81 5.96 -1.34 -18.88
C GLY A 81 7.24 -1.97 -18.35
N SER A 82 8.39 -1.53 -18.87
CA SER A 82 9.70 -1.99 -18.41
C SER A 82 10.29 -1.15 -17.29
N THR A 83 9.60 -0.08 -16.87
CA THR A 83 10.08 0.85 -15.85
C THR A 83 10.08 0.18 -14.47
N GLN A 84 11.16 0.39 -13.71
CA GLN A 84 11.25 -0.03 -12.31
C GLN A 84 11.32 1.23 -11.44
N PRO A 85 10.21 1.66 -10.83
CA PRO A 85 10.24 2.82 -9.93
C PRO A 85 11.01 2.52 -8.66
N GLU A 86 11.39 3.56 -7.93
CA GLU A 86 12.05 3.40 -6.63
C GLU A 86 11.09 2.84 -5.58
N ALA A 87 9.83 3.24 -5.65
CA ALA A 87 8.74 2.71 -4.83
C ALA A 87 7.43 2.91 -5.59
N LEU A 88 6.51 1.96 -5.49
CA LEU A 88 5.19 2.08 -6.09
C LEU A 88 4.13 2.07 -4.99
N MET A 89 3.24 3.04 -5.04
CA MET A 89 2.12 3.15 -4.11
C MET A 89 0.83 2.99 -4.89
N VAL A 90 0.05 1.97 -4.56
CA VAL A 90 -1.20 1.62 -5.24
C VAL A 90 -2.37 2.02 -4.36
N GLN A 91 -3.31 2.76 -4.94
CA GLN A 91 -4.51 3.22 -4.25
C GLN A 91 -5.74 2.93 -5.09
N GLY A 92 -6.91 3.00 -4.48
CA GLY A 92 -8.19 2.80 -5.16
C GLY A 92 -8.71 1.38 -5.14
N LEU A 93 -8.14 0.50 -4.35
CA LEU A 93 -8.61 -0.89 -4.24
C LEU A 93 -10.08 -0.96 -3.81
N GLU A 94 -10.52 -0.04 -2.97
CA GLU A 94 -11.90 0.02 -2.46
C GLU A 94 -12.92 0.31 -3.55
N SER A 95 -12.48 0.81 -4.70
CA SER A 95 -13.36 1.14 -5.84
C SER A 95 -13.40 0.05 -6.89
N VAL A 96 -12.63 -1.01 -6.76
CA VAL A 96 -12.58 -2.10 -7.74
C VAL A 96 -13.85 -2.93 -7.64
N VAL A 97 -14.56 -3.09 -8.77
CA VAL A 97 -15.81 -3.83 -8.83
C VAL A 97 -15.59 -5.32 -8.49
N ALA A 98 -14.59 -5.94 -9.12
CA ALA A 98 -14.27 -7.35 -8.89
C ALA A 98 -13.15 -7.52 -7.84
N ILE A 99 -13.28 -6.85 -6.70
CA ILE A 99 -12.21 -6.80 -5.68
C ILE A 99 -11.85 -8.19 -5.14
N ASN A 100 -12.83 -9.03 -4.89
CA ASN A 100 -12.56 -10.37 -4.36
C ASN A 100 -11.73 -11.19 -5.36
N GLN A 101 -12.08 -11.13 -6.62
CA GLN A 101 -11.36 -11.81 -7.69
C GLN A 101 -9.94 -11.26 -7.84
N LEU A 102 -9.79 -9.95 -7.76
CA LEU A 102 -8.47 -9.31 -7.82
C LEU A 102 -7.58 -9.77 -6.65
N ILE A 103 -8.13 -9.85 -5.45
CA ILE A 103 -7.39 -10.30 -4.26
C ILE A 103 -6.97 -11.76 -4.41
N VAL A 104 -7.89 -12.64 -4.85
CA VAL A 104 -7.59 -14.06 -5.04
C VAL A 104 -6.50 -14.23 -6.11
N SER A 105 -6.60 -13.53 -7.23
CA SER A 105 -5.61 -13.63 -8.30
C SER A 105 -4.25 -13.12 -7.84
N THR A 106 -4.21 -12.06 -7.05
CA THR A 106 -2.96 -11.53 -6.50
C THR A 106 -2.29 -12.57 -5.60
N ASN A 107 -3.06 -13.27 -4.79
CA ASN A 107 -2.54 -14.35 -3.96
C ASN A 107 -1.91 -15.46 -4.79
N LEU A 108 -2.57 -15.85 -5.87
CA LEU A 108 -2.05 -16.88 -6.78
C LEU A 108 -0.82 -16.43 -7.56
N MET A 109 -0.70 -15.14 -7.83
CA MET A 109 0.39 -14.57 -8.61
C MET A 109 1.52 -13.97 -7.76
N ARG A 110 1.61 -14.35 -6.50
CA ARG A 110 2.65 -13.82 -5.58
C ARG A 110 4.05 -13.93 -6.15
N ASP A 111 4.38 -15.11 -6.66
CA ASP A 111 5.71 -15.37 -7.19
C ASP A 111 6.02 -14.50 -8.41
N GLU A 112 5.01 -14.25 -9.25
CA GLU A 112 5.16 -13.39 -10.42
C GLU A 112 5.46 -11.95 -10.01
N LEU A 113 4.77 -11.44 -8.99
CA LEU A 113 5.04 -10.11 -8.44
C LEU A 113 6.49 -10.01 -7.97
N SER A 114 6.94 -10.97 -7.19
CA SER A 114 8.26 -10.99 -6.61
C SER A 114 9.37 -11.08 -7.68
N LYS A 115 9.13 -11.83 -8.74
CA LYS A 115 10.10 -12.00 -9.83
C LYS A 115 10.17 -10.78 -10.74
N ARG A 116 9.04 -10.11 -10.94
CA ARG A 116 8.93 -9.02 -11.91
C ARG A 116 9.34 -7.68 -11.33
N PHE A 117 8.98 -7.40 -10.07
CA PHE A 117 9.14 -6.09 -9.47
C PHE A 117 10.34 -6.03 -8.53
N GLU A 118 11.21 -5.02 -8.74
CA GLU A 118 12.44 -4.83 -7.97
C GLU A 118 12.34 -3.58 -7.10
N PHE A 119 11.19 -3.40 -6.46
CA PHE A 119 10.90 -2.21 -5.66
C PHE A 119 9.88 -2.54 -4.58
N PRO A 120 9.82 -1.77 -3.50
CA PRO A 120 8.76 -1.92 -2.51
C PRO A 120 7.41 -1.50 -3.10
N LEU A 121 6.42 -2.36 -2.91
CA LEU A 121 5.04 -2.15 -3.34
C LEU A 121 4.18 -1.88 -2.13
N VAL A 122 3.63 -0.66 -2.05
CA VAL A 122 2.74 -0.26 -0.97
C VAL A 122 1.30 -0.32 -1.48
N LEU A 123 0.46 -1.08 -0.81
CA LEU A 123 -0.98 -1.13 -1.10
C LEU A 123 -1.71 -0.35 -0.03
N TRP A 124 -2.44 0.71 -0.43
CA TRP A 124 -3.39 1.37 0.45
C TRP A 124 -4.63 0.49 0.58
N VAL A 125 -4.96 0.15 1.81
CA VAL A 125 -6.13 -0.67 2.13
C VAL A 125 -6.95 0.02 3.22
N ASN A 126 -8.24 -0.32 3.28
CA ASN A 126 -9.09 0.02 4.41
C ASN A 126 -9.34 -1.26 5.23
N ASP A 127 -10.11 -1.13 6.30
CA ASP A 127 -10.41 -2.28 7.16
C ASP A 127 -11.15 -3.39 6.41
N GLU A 128 -12.04 -3.05 5.49
CA GLU A 128 -12.77 -4.03 4.70
C GLU A 128 -11.83 -4.82 3.79
N ILE A 129 -10.96 -4.11 3.07
CA ILE A 129 -9.98 -4.76 2.19
C ILE A 129 -9.02 -5.64 3.00
N LEU A 130 -8.59 -5.15 4.16
CA LEU A 130 -7.70 -5.92 5.02
C LEU A 130 -8.34 -7.23 5.49
N ARG A 131 -9.62 -7.20 5.87
CA ARG A 131 -10.38 -8.41 6.21
C ARG A 131 -10.45 -9.37 5.03
N LYS A 132 -10.69 -8.85 3.83
CA LYS A 132 -10.72 -9.67 2.60
C LYS A 132 -9.38 -10.32 2.34
N LEU A 133 -8.28 -9.62 2.57
CA LEU A 133 -6.94 -10.20 2.43
C LEU A 133 -6.74 -11.38 3.38
N VAL A 134 -7.16 -11.23 4.62
CA VAL A 134 -7.04 -12.31 5.62
C VAL A 134 -7.84 -13.55 5.20
N TRP A 135 -9.06 -13.36 4.69
CA TRP A 135 -9.95 -14.46 4.33
C TRP A 135 -9.67 -15.07 2.96
N LEU A 136 -9.35 -14.24 1.96
CA LEU A 136 -9.25 -14.67 0.57
C LEU A 136 -7.81 -14.85 0.10
N ALA A 137 -6.86 -14.24 0.78
CA ALA A 137 -5.46 -14.26 0.36
C ALA A 137 -4.53 -14.34 1.58
N PRO A 138 -4.67 -15.38 2.43
CA PRO A 138 -3.89 -15.46 3.66
C PRO A 138 -2.38 -15.55 3.39
N ASP A 139 -1.96 -16.22 2.34
CA ASP A 139 -0.55 -16.33 1.99
C ASP A 139 0.04 -14.99 1.58
N LEU A 140 -0.71 -14.21 0.80
CA LEU A 140 -0.30 -12.86 0.41
C LEU A 140 -0.20 -11.96 1.65
N LYS A 141 -1.16 -12.06 2.56
CA LYS A 141 -1.16 -11.29 3.81
C LYS A 141 0.08 -11.63 4.66
N ASP A 142 0.43 -12.90 4.73
CA ASP A 142 1.61 -13.35 5.47
C ASP A 142 2.91 -12.89 4.80
N TRP A 143 2.88 -12.67 3.49
CA TRP A 143 4.02 -12.17 2.73
C TRP A 143 4.33 -10.70 3.03
N ALA A 144 3.34 -9.94 3.50
CA ALA A 144 3.54 -8.53 3.78
C ALA A 144 4.61 -8.36 4.85
N ALA A 145 5.66 -7.63 4.50
CA ALA A 145 6.76 -7.34 5.41
C ALA A 145 6.31 -6.47 6.58
N ALA A 146 5.31 -5.61 6.33
CA ALA A 146 4.72 -4.76 7.36
C ALA A 146 3.27 -4.46 7.02
N THR A 147 2.44 -4.35 8.05
CA THR A 147 1.09 -3.80 7.96
C THR A 147 1.04 -2.62 8.94
N ILE A 148 0.90 -1.42 8.38
CA ILE A 148 0.98 -0.20 9.18
C ILE A 148 -0.38 0.48 9.16
N ARG A 149 -0.91 0.72 10.34
CA ARG A 149 -2.22 1.33 10.51
C ARG A 149 -2.06 2.81 10.83
N PHE A 150 -2.83 3.65 10.14
CA PHE A 150 -2.75 5.10 10.24
C PHE A 150 -3.93 5.72 10.99
N ASP A 151 -4.92 4.93 11.36
CA ASP A 151 -6.08 5.44 12.12
C ASP A 151 -6.51 4.51 13.26
#